data_0be678d2575bb22badd8c8713e5d2059
#
_entry.id   0be678d2575bb22badd8c8713e5d2059
#
_cell.length_a   1.000
_cell.length_b   1.000
_cell.length_c   1.000
_cell.angle_alpha   90.00
_cell.angle_beta   90.00
_cell.angle_gamma   90.00
#
_symmetry.space_group_name_H-M   'P 1'
#
loop_
_entity.id
_entity.type
_entity.pdbx_description
1 polymer ?
#
loop_
_entity_poly.entity_id
_entity_poly.type
_entity_poly.pdbx_seq_one_letter_code
_entity_poly.pdbx_strand_id
1 'polypeptide(L)'
;SSAASDVYKRQVQTCVYLPYFLSWVIFAGLVQVFLEYPSSADIGGVVNQVISALGGQPVDFLKNPAMFRTILVITNIIKTAGYSTIVYLAAISGIDPALYESAAIDGANRKDMLLHITIPRILPSVMIMLILQLASLFISNFDQVYNLDNNYVLSTGDVLSTYIYRISLGGSGTNFELSTAMNLVLNTMGLIVVLGANKFVEKLDVQGIF
;
A
#
# COMPACT_ATOMS: atom_id res chain seq x y z
N SER A 1 2.25 -9.76 33.95
CA SER A 1 2.47 -8.64 32.99
C SER A 1 2.70 -9.13 31.56
N SER A 2 3.21 -10.34 31.34
CA SER A 2 3.48 -10.90 30.00
C SER A 2 2.18 -11.18 29.22
N ALA A 3 1.18 -11.83 29.80
CA ALA A 3 -0.08 -12.15 29.15
C ALA A 3 -0.86 -10.89 28.68
N ALA A 4 -0.90 -9.83 29.47
CA ALA A 4 -1.52 -8.56 29.08
C ALA A 4 -0.79 -7.90 27.90
N SER A 5 0.55 -7.97 27.89
CA SER A 5 1.37 -7.48 26.79
C SER A 5 1.10 -8.25 25.49
N ASP A 6 0.90 -9.56 25.57
CA ASP A 6 0.65 -10.40 24.39
C ASP A 6 -0.77 -10.21 23.84
N VAL A 7 -1.76 -10.00 24.70
CA VAL A 7 -3.14 -9.65 24.29
C VAL A 7 -3.14 -8.29 23.60
N TYR A 8 -2.45 -7.29 24.15
CA TYR A 8 -2.35 -5.96 23.54
C TYR A 8 -1.66 -6.00 22.16
N LYS A 9 -0.56 -6.75 22.04
CA LYS A 9 0.12 -6.93 20.74
C LYS A 9 -0.80 -7.54 19.70
N ARG A 10 -1.57 -8.58 20.06
CA ARG A 10 -2.54 -9.20 19.13
C ARG A 10 -3.66 -8.24 18.73
N GLN A 11 -4.16 -7.43 19.65
CA GLN A 11 -5.18 -6.42 19.33
C GLN A 11 -4.66 -5.39 18.33
N VAL A 12 -3.46 -4.83 18.58
CA VAL A 12 -2.83 -3.87 17.66
C VAL A 12 -2.59 -4.50 16.28
N GLN A 13 -2.08 -5.73 16.24
CA GLN A 13 -1.89 -6.46 14.98
C GLN A 13 -3.20 -6.65 14.21
N THR A 14 -4.28 -7.03 14.90
CA THR A 14 -5.60 -7.20 14.27
C THR A 14 -6.11 -5.89 13.67
N CYS A 15 -5.98 -4.77 14.40
CA CYS A 15 -6.37 -3.46 13.89
C CYS A 15 -5.56 -3.03 12.66
N VAL A 16 -4.26 -3.31 12.63
CA VAL A 16 -3.39 -2.97 11.50
C VAL A 16 -3.66 -3.87 10.28
N TYR A 17 -4.05 -5.13 10.52
CA TYR A 17 -4.30 -6.07 9.42
C TYR A 17 -5.69 -5.93 8.81
N LEU A 18 -6.67 -5.48 9.59
CA LEU A 18 -8.07 -5.38 9.17
C LEU A 18 -8.27 -4.63 7.83
N PRO A 19 -7.66 -3.46 7.59
CA PRO A 19 -7.86 -2.72 6.33
C PRO A 19 -7.46 -3.52 5.09
N TYR A 20 -6.45 -4.37 5.19
CA TYR A 20 -5.99 -5.19 4.06
C TYR A 20 -7.06 -6.19 3.58
N PHE A 21 -7.81 -6.78 4.50
CA PHE A 21 -8.83 -7.77 4.18
C PHE A 21 -10.13 -7.19 3.64
N LEU A 22 -10.34 -5.89 3.78
CA LEU A 22 -11.50 -5.21 3.18
C LEU A 22 -11.32 -5.10 1.65
N SER A 23 -12.39 -5.24 0.88
CA SER A 23 -12.34 -4.89 -0.54
C SER A 23 -12.08 -3.39 -0.72
N TRP A 24 -11.51 -2.98 -1.88
CA TRP A 24 -11.32 -1.56 -2.16
C TRP A 24 -12.64 -0.78 -2.18
N VAL A 25 -13.73 -1.40 -2.60
CA VAL A 25 -15.08 -0.77 -2.61
C VAL A 25 -15.49 -0.37 -1.19
N ILE A 26 -15.39 -1.30 -0.23
CA ILE A 26 -15.76 -1.03 1.17
C ILE A 26 -14.79 -0.02 1.78
N PHE A 27 -13.48 -0.21 1.56
CA PHE A 27 -12.47 0.68 2.12
C PHE A 27 -12.58 2.11 1.58
N ALA A 28 -12.80 2.28 0.27
CA ALA A 28 -13.04 3.59 -0.35
C ALA A 28 -14.32 4.23 0.18
N GLY A 29 -15.40 3.46 0.36
CA GLY A 29 -16.62 3.96 0.99
C GLY A 29 -16.39 4.48 2.42
N LEU A 30 -15.59 3.78 3.22
CA LEU A 30 -15.18 4.27 4.54
C LEU A 30 -14.38 5.57 4.43
N VAL A 31 -13.40 5.65 3.51
CA VAL A 31 -12.61 6.86 3.27
C VAL A 31 -13.51 8.03 2.88
N GLN A 32 -14.51 7.82 2.01
CA GLN A 32 -15.48 8.85 1.63
C GLN A 32 -16.26 9.37 2.83
N VAL A 33 -16.81 8.48 3.67
CA VAL A 33 -17.52 8.86 4.89
C VAL A 33 -16.61 9.62 5.87
N PHE A 34 -15.36 9.17 6.07
CA PHE A 34 -14.44 9.87 6.97
C PHE A 34 -14.01 11.26 6.49
N LEU A 35 -13.88 11.44 5.17
CA LEU A 35 -13.44 12.69 4.54
C LEU A 35 -14.59 13.57 4.04
N GLU A 36 -15.85 13.20 4.29
CA GLU A 36 -17.03 13.90 3.80
C GLU A 36 -17.00 15.38 4.19
N TYR A 37 -17.35 16.25 3.21
CA TYR A 37 -17.45 17.67 3.44
C TYR A 37 -18.80 17.98 4.11
N PRO A 38 -18.84 18.82 5.16
CA PRO A 38 -20.09 19.22 5.79
C PRO A 38 -21.09 19.82 4.81
N SER A 39 -22.34 19.46 4.93
CA SER A 39 -23.45 20.06 4.19
C SER A 39 -24.42 20.74 5.13
N SER A 40 -25.42 21.45 4.59
CA SER A 40 -26.47 22.10 5.42
C SER A 40 -27.27 21.11 6.27
N ALA A 41 -27.26 19.84 5.93
CA ALA A 41 -28.00 18.77 6.61
C ALA A 41 -27.11 17.81 7.40
N ASP A 42 -25.78 17.89 7.25
CA ASP A 42 -24.84 16.96 7.86
C ASP A 42 -23.59 17.69 8.37
N ILE A 43 -23.08 17.23 9.52
CA ILE A 43 -21.89 17.75 10.18
C ILE A 43 -20.57 17.33 9.47
N GLY A 44 -20.68 16.51 8.43
CA GLY A 44 -19.54 16.00 7.67
C GLY A 44 -18.77 14.85 8.34
N GLY A 45 -17.76 14.36 7.65
CA GLY A 45 -16.94 13.25 8.10
C GLY A 45 -16.09 13.58 9.34
N VAL A 46 -15.63 12.53 10.01
CA VAL A 46 -14.89 12.62 11.29
C VAL A 46 -13.68 13.56 11.18
N VAL A 47 -12.95 13.54 10.05
CA VAL A 47 -11.79 14.41 9.84
C VAL A 47 -12.18 15.88 9.87
N ASN A 48 -13.25 16.26 9.18
CA ASN A 48 -13.75 17.64 9.16
C ASN A 48 -14.33 18.07 10.52
N GLN A 49 -14.95 17.14 11.27
CA GLN A 49 -15.39 17.41 12.64
C GLN A 49 -14.21 17.73 13.56
N VAL A 50 -13.12 16.97 13.49
CA VAL A 50 -11.90 17.24 14.27
C VAL A 50 -11.27 18.58 13.87
N ILE A 51 -11.19 18.90 12.58
CA ILE A 51 -10.68 20.18 12.10
C ILE A 51 -11.51 21.34 12.67
N SER A 52 -12.83 21.24 12.60
CA SER A 52 -13.75 22.26 13.13
C SER A 52 -13.64 22.40 14.65
N ALA A 53 -13.50 21.30 15.39
CA ALA A 53 -13.31 21.32 16.84
C ALA A 53 -11.98 22.00 17.25
N LEU A 54 -10.97 21.94 16.41
CA LEU A 54 -9.68 22.62 16.59
C LEU A 54 -9.70 24.09 16.11
N GLY A 55 -10.87 24.61 15.67
CA GLY A 55 -11.04 25.98 15.18
C GLY A 55 -10.63 26.18 13.71
N GLY A 56 -10.37 25.10 12.97
CA GLY A 56 -10.10 25.15 11.54
C GLY A 56 -11.37 25.23 10.68
N GLN A 57 -11.19 25.57 9.41
CA GLN A 57 -12.29 25.53 8.43
C GLN A 57 -12.39 24.13 7.81
N PRO A 58 -13.60 23.59 7.57
CA PRO A 58 -13.77 22.34 6.86
C PRO A 58 -13.12 22.35 5.47
N VAL A 59 -12.58 21.23 5.06
CA VAL A 59 -11.87 21.06 3.79
C VAL A 59 -12.57 20.03 2.93
N ASP A 60 -12.82 20.34 1.66
CA ASP A 60 -13.31 19.35 0.69
C ASP A 60 -12.13 18.55 0.15
N PHE A 61 -11.80 17.48 0.86
CA PHE A 61 -10.65 16.65 0.58
C PHE A 61 -10.76 15.91 -0.76
N LEU A 62 -11.92 15.37 -1.06
CA LEU A 62 -12.14 14.48 -2.21
C LEU A 62 -12.34 15.23 -3.52
N LYS A 63 -12.72 16.50 -3.48
CA LYS A 63 -12.86 17.34 -4.67
C LYS A 63 -11.67 18.26 -4.90
N ASN A 64 -10.68 18.24 -4.01
CA ASN A 64 -9.48 19.08 -4.14
C ASN A 64 -8.37 18.33 -4.92
N PRO A 65 -8.07 18.74 -6.17
CA PRO A 65 -7.05 18.10 -6.99
C PRO A 65 -5.66 18.08 -6.36
N ALA A 66 -5.31 19.11 -5.58
CA ALA A 66 -4.01 19.21 -4.93
C ALA A 66 -3.83 18.17 -3.80
N MET A 67 -4.92 17.81 -3.11
CA MET A 67 -4.90 16.87 -1.99
C MET A 67 -5.14 15.42 -2.41
N PHE A 68 -5.79 15.21 -3.55
CA PHE A 68 -6.24 13.89 -3.97
C PHE A 68 -5.10 12.87 -4.08
N ARG A 69 -3.96 13.26 -4.64
CA ARG A 69 -2.77 12.37 -4.71
C ARG A 69 -2.27 11.96 -3.33
N THR A 70 -2.28 12.88 -2.38
CA THR A 70 -1.87 12.60 -1.00
C THR A 70 -2.84 11.61 -0.35
N ILE A 71 -4.14 11.76 -0.59
CA ILE A 71 -5.17 10.83 -0.11
C ILE A 71 -4.95 9.43 -0.69
N LEU A 72 -4.68 9.31 -2.00
CA LEU A 72 -4.37 8.03 -2.63
C LEU A 72 -3.13 7.36 -1.99
N VAL A 73 -2.07 8.13 -1.73
CA VAL A 73 -0.87 7.58 -1.09
C VAL A 73 -1.15 7.11 0.34
N ILE A 74 -1.80 7.96 1.15
CA ILE A 74 -2.11 7.62 2.56
C ILE A 74 -3.04 6.41 2.64
N THR A 75 -4.10 6.38 1.86
CA THR A 75 -5.07 5.26 1.87
C THR A 75 -4.44 3.96 1.38
N ASN A 76 -3.53 4.02 0.40
CA ASN A 76 -2.77 2.85 -0.03
C ASN A 76 -1.84 2.34 1.08
N ILE A 77 -1.10 3.23 1.74
CA ILE A 77 -0.22 2.86 2.86
C ILE A 77 -1.03 2.20 3.97
N ILE A 78 -2.13 2.80 4.41
CA ILE A 78 -2.99 2.25 5.48
C ILE A 78 -3.49 0.85 5.10
N LYS A 79 -3.93 0.67 3.87
CA LYS A 79 -4.48 -0.60 3.41
C LYS A 79 -3.41 -1.70 3.28
N THR A 80 -2.22 -1.37 2.76
CA THR A 80 -1.20 -2.37 2.43
C THR A 80 -0.22 -2.64 3.57
N ALA A 81 -0.09 -1.74 4.55
CA ALA A 81 0.83 -1.88 5.67
C ALA A 81 0.63 -3.18 6.47
N GLY A 82 -0.63 -3.61 6.64
CA GLY A 82 -0.94 -4.85 7.35
C GLY A 82 -0.32 -6.08 6.69
N TYR A 83 -0.47 -6.23 5.39
CA TYR A 83 0.12 -7.35 4.64
C TYR A 83 1.64 -7.36 4.71
N SER A 84 2.27 -6.23 4.45
CA SER A 84 3.74 -6.10 4.52
C SER A 84 4.26 -6.46 5.91
N THR A 85 3.55 -6.04 6.96
CA THR A 85 3.90 -6.37 8.35
C THR A 85 3.86 -7.87 8.61
N ILE A 86 2.83 -8.58 8.10
CA ILE A 86 2.73 -10.05 8.26
C ILE A 86 3.91 -10.73 7.59
N VAL A 87 4.26 -10.36 6.37
CA VAL A 87 5.38 -10.97 5.62
C VAL A 87 6.71 -10.78 6.35
N TYR A 88 6.99 -9.57 6.84
CA TYR A 88 8.24 -9.32 7.56
C TYR A 88 8.28 -9.98 8.93
N LEU A 89 7.17 -10.03 9.66
CA LEU A 89 7.11 -10.77 10.92
C LEU A 89 7.32 -12.26 10.72
N ALA A 90 6.76 -12.85 9.67
CA ALA A 90 7.00 -14.25 9.32
C ALA A 90 8.48 -14.49 9.00
N ALA A 91 9.11 -13.61 8.21
CA ALA A 91 10.55 -13.71 7.89
C ALA A 91 11.43 -13.62 9.15
N ILE A 92 11.13 -12.70 10.07
CA ILE A 92 11.86 -12.56 11.34
C ILE A 92 11.65 -13.80 12.23
N SER A 93 10.43 -14.30 12.31
CA SER A 93 10.11 -15.49 13.12
C SER A 93 10.74 -16.78 12.58
N GLY A 94 11.12 -16.80 11.33
CA GLY A 94 11.84 -17.91 10.70
C GLY A 94 13.35 -17.92 10.97
N ILE A 95 13.90 -16.90 11.62
CA ILE A 95 15.32 -16.87 11.99
C ILE A 95 15.56 -17.81 13.17
N ASP A 96 16.59 -18.67 13.05
CA ASP A 96 16.95 -19.60 14.11
C ASP A 96 17.37 -18.85 15.41
N PRO A 97 16.67 -19.09 16.55
CA PRO A 97 17.02 -18.48 17.82
C PRO A 97 18.46 -18.73 18.27
N ALA A 98 19.04 -19.87 17.90
CA ALA A 98 20.43 -20.20 18.26
C ALA A 98 21.45 -19.16 17.76
N LEU A 99 21.15 -18.45 16.66
CA LEU A 99 22.00 -17.36 16.17
C LEU A 99 22.03 -16.16 17.15
N TYR A 100 20.91 -15.86 17.78
CA TYR A 100 20.85 -14.78 18.76
C TYR A 100 21.48 -15.20 20.10
N GLU A 101 21.34 -16.47 20.47
CA GLU A 101 21.94 -17.01 21.70
C GLU A 101 23.47 -17.02 21.58
N SER A 102 24.04 -17.49 20.46
CA SER A 102 25.48 -17.46 20.23
C SER A 102 26.02 -16.04 20.20
N ALA A 103 25.36 -15.12 19.51
CA ALA A 103 25.76 -13.71 19.49
C ALA A 103 25.71 -13.06 20.89
N ALA A 104 24.75 -13.45 21.72
CA ALA A 104 24.67 -12.96 23.11
C ALA A 104 25.85 -13.46 23.95
N ILE A 105 26.30 -14.70 23.76
CA ILE A 105 27.51 -15.28 24.40
C ILE A 105 28.76 -14.51 23.98
N ASP A 106 28.83 -14.14 22.67
CA ASP A 106 29.93 -13.35 22.12
C ASP A 106 29.88 -11.86 22.52
N GLY A 107 28.92 -11.46 23.36
CA GLY A 107 28.80 -10.09 23.88
C GLY A 107 28.15 -9.10 22.92
N ALA A 108 27.49 -9.55 21.86
CA ALA A 108 26.78 -8.68 20.92
C ALA A 108 25.61 -7.96 21.63
N ASN A 109 25.49 -6.67 21.38
CA ASN A 109 24.35 -5.89 21.86
C ASN A 109 23.15 -6.01 20.90
N ARG A 110 21.98 -5.47 21.29
CA ARG A 110 20.75 -5.55 20.47
C ARG A 110 20.89 -4.91 19.08
N LYS A 111 21.72 -3.88 18.95
CA LYS A 111 21.97 -3.23 17.64
C LYS A 111 22.83 -4.11 16.75
N ASP A 112 23.84 -4.75 17.31
CA ASP A 112 24.71 -5.68 16.57
C ASP A 112 23.91 -6.87 16.05
N MET A 113 23.06 -7.47 16.89
CA MET A 113 22.16 -8.54 16.49
C MET A 113 21.19 -8.09 15.38
N LEU A 114 20.65 -6.87 15.46
CA LEU A 114 19.76 -6.33 14.42
C LEU A 114 20.49 -6.17 13.10
N LEU A 115 21.68 -5.55 13.08
CA LEU A 115 22.41 -5.22 11.86
C LEU A 115 23.10 -6.43 11.22
N HIS A 116 23.60 -7.38 12.03
CA HIS A 116 24.40 -8.48 11.51
C HIS A 116 23.66 -9.82 11.45
N ILE A 117 22.53 -9.96 12.14
CA ILE A 117 21.72 -11.19 12.09
C ILE A 117 20.36 -10.91 11.43
N THR A 118 19.55 -10.02 12.05
CA THR A 118 18.16 -9.84 11.62
C THR A 118 18.08 -9.29 10.19
N ILE A 119 18.70 -8.14 9.91
CA ILE A 119 18.61 -7.47 8.61
C ILE A 119 19.13 -8.37 7.48
N PRO A 120 20.34 -8.99 7.56
CA PRO A 120 20.81 -9.86 6.49
C PRO A 120 19.91 -11.08 6.25
N ARG A 121 19.32 -11.64 7.30
CA ARG A 121 18.44 -12.82 7.18
C ARG A 121 17.07 -12.52 6.57
N ILE A 122 16.52 -11.33 6.78
CA ILE A 122 15.25 -10.94 6.15
C ILE A 122 15.45 -10.29 4.78
N LEU A 123 16.68 -9.94 4.38
CA LEU A 123 16.98 -9.25 3.14
C LEU A 123 16.40 -9.95 1.90
N PRO A 124 16.45 -11.28 1.74
CA PRO A 124 15.77 -11.96 0.64
C PRO A 124 14.27 -11.67 0.58
N SER A 125 13.57 -11.72 1.70
CA SER A 125 12.14 -11.40 1.77
C SER A 125 11.86 -9.93 1.41
N VAL A 126 12.72 -9.01 1.85
CA VAL A 126 12.64 -7.58 1.50
C VAL A 126 12.80 -7.40 -0.02
N MET A 127 13.75 -8.08 -0.64
CA MET A 127 14.00 -7.97 -2.08
C MET A 127 12.85 -8.56 -2.89
N ILE A 128 12.29 -9.69 -2.50
CA ILE A 128 11.10 -10.27 -3.14
C ILE A 128 9.93 -9.29 -3.06
N MET A 129 9.65 -8.73 -1.88
CA MET A 129 8.59 -7.74 -1.70
C MET A 129 8.81 -6.49 -2.54
N LEU A 130 10.05 -6.03 -2.66
CA LEU A 130 10.43 -4.90 -3.51
C LEU A 130 10.16 -5.19 -4.99
N ILE A 131 10.54 -6.37 -5.50
CA ILE A 131 10.27 -6.75 -6.89
C ILE A 131 8.76 -6.80 -7.15
N LEU A 132 7.98 -7.41 -6.25
CA LEU A 132 6.51 -7.45 -6.36
C LEU A 132 5.90 -6.05 -6.35
N GLN A 133 6.43 -5.15 -5.54
CA GLN A 133 5.95 -3.77 -5.49
C GLN A 133 6.31 -2.99 -6.76
N LEU A 134 7.49 -3.21 -7.32
CA LEU A 134 7.88 -2.63 -8.61
C LEU A 134 6.99 -3.13 -9.75
N ALA A 135 6.63 -4.42 -9.74
CA ALA A 135 5.67 -4.98 -10.69
C ALA A 135 4.31 -4.26 -10.62
N SER A 136 3.84 -3.98 -9.41
CA SER A 136 2.55 -3.34 -9.19
C SER A 136 2.48 -1.87 -9.63
N LEU A 137 3.62 -1.19 -9.81
CA LEU A 137 3.64 0.21 -10.27
C LEU A 137 3.00 0.40 -11.64
N PHE A 138 3.15 -0.57 -12.54
CA PHE A 138 2.59 -0.51 -13.89
C PHE A 138 1.18 -1.09 -13.99
N ILE A 139 0.84 -2.02 -13.10
CA ILE A 139 -0.50 -2.65 -13.05
C ILE A 139 -1.46 -1.80 -12.19
N SER A 140 -1.06 -0.63 -11.81
CA SER A 140 -1.74 0.43 -11.04
C SER A 140 -2.93 0.02 -10.15
N ASN A 141 -3.11 0.72 -9.07
CA ASN A 141 -4.21 0.58 -8.12
C ASN A 141 -5.58 0.99 -8.74
N PHE A 142 -6.01 0.30 -9.83
CA PHE A 142 -7.26 0.57 -10.52
C PHE A 142 -8.43 0.68 -9.54
N ASP A 143 -8.62 -0.36 -8.72
CA ASP A 143 -9.73 -0.41 -7.77
C ASP A 143 -9.72 0.75 -6.77
N GLN A 144 -8.54 1.18 -6.32
CA GLN A 144 -8.42 2.33 -5.44
C GLN A 144 -8.86 3.62 -6.12
N VAL A 145 -8.26 3.90 -7.27
CA VAL A 145 -8.52 5.15 -8.00
C VAL A 145 -9.96 5.18 -8.48
N TYR A 146 -10.43 4.10 -9.08
CA TYR A 146 -11.80 4.00 -9.62
C TYR A 146 -12.89 4.24 -8.57
N ASN A 147 -12.70 3.74 -7.33
CA ASN A 147 -13.68 3.93 -6.27
C ASN A 147 -13.57 5.28 -5.54
N LEU A 148 -12.45 5.99 -5.64
CA LEU A 148 -12.26 7.31 -5.04
C LEU A 148 -12.35 8.46 -6.05
N ASP A 149 -12.25 8.16 -7.36
CA ASP A 149 -12.25 9.14 -8.44
C ASP A 149 -13.60 9.85 -8.57
N ASN A 150 -13.53 11.10 -9.01
CA ASN A 150 -14.68 11.91 -9.36
C ASN A 150 -14.31 12.97 -10.40
N ASN A 151 -15.31 13.61 -11.02
CA ASN A 151 -15.10 14.57 -12.10
C ASN A 151 -14.22 15.79 -11.73
N TYR A 152 -14.08 16.12 -10.43
CA TYR A 152 -13.28 17.28 -9.98
C TYR A 152 -11.79 16.97 -9.95
N VAL A 153 -11.41 15.71 -9.77
CA VAL A 153 -10.02 15.29 -9.58
C VAL A 153 -9.43 14.50 -10.75
N LEU A 154 -10.17 14.30 -11.82
CA LEU A 154 -9.72 13.60 -13.03
C LEU A 154 -8.38 14.12 -13.58
N SER A 155 -8.15 15.44 -13.50
CA SER A 155 -6.92 16.06 -14.00
C SER A 155 -5.65 15.65 -13.23
N THR A 156 -5.79 15.15 -11.99
CA THR A 156 -4.66 14.81 -11.11
C THR A 156 -4.69 13.37 -10.62
N GLY A 157 -5.85 12.73 -10.62
CA GLY A 157 -6.07 11.40 -10.10
C GLY A 157 -6.14 10.31 -11.16
N ASP A 158 -6.42 10.68 -12.42
CA ASP A 158 -6.56 9.70 -13.49
C ASP A 158 -5.26 8.92 -13.72
N VAL A 159 -5.36 7.62 -13.76
CA VAL A 159 -4.27 6.69 -14.04
C VAL A 159 -4.55 5.94 -15.32
N LEU A 160 -3.50 5.38 -15.94
CA LEU A 160 -3.65 4.76 -17.26
C LEU A 160 -4.67 3.60 -17.26
N SER A 161 -4.80 2.87 -16.17
CA SER A 161 -5.80 1.79 -16.05
C SER A 161 -7.25 2.31 -15.99
N THR A 162 -7.52 3.42 -15.28
CA THR A 162 -8.86 4.05 -15.28
C THR A 162 -9.18 4.70 -16.60
N TYR A 163 -8.18 5.27 -17.26
CA TYR A 163 -8.33 5.77 -18.63
C TYR A 163 -8.67 4.64 -19.62
N ILE A 164 -7.93 3.52 -19.59
CA ILE A 164 -8.19 2.35 -20.43
C ILE A 164 -9.61 1.81 -20.19
N TYR A 165 -10.02 1.69 -18.92
CA TYR A 165 -11.36 1.27 -18.57
C TYR A 165 -12.42 2.20 -19.19
N ARG A 166 -12.23 3.50 -19.10
CA ARG A 166 -13.17 4.52 -19.60
C ARG A 166 -13.31 4.48 -21.13
N ILE A 167 -12.22 4.28 -21.89
CA ILE A 167 -12.28 4.16 -23.34
C ILE A 167 -12.77 2.78 -23.82
N SER A 168 -12.66 1.74 -22.99
CA SER A 168 -13.13 0.39 -23.34
C SER A 168 -14.59 0.14 -22.99
N LEU A 169 -15.08 0.69 -21.87
CA LEU A 169 -16.42 0.40 -21.32
C LEU A 169 -17.27 1.65 -21.04
N GLY A 170 -16.72 2.85 -21.19
CA GLY A 170 -17.34 4.11 -20.76
C GLY A 170 -18.44 4.69 -21.67
N GLY A 171 -18.98 3.94 -22.61
CA GLY A 171 -20.29 4.19 -23.23
C GLY A 171 -20.35 5.04 -24.50
N SER A 172 -19.49 6.00 -24.78
CA SER A 172 -19.57 6.81 -26.00
C SER A 172 -18.28 6.70 -26.83
N GLY A 173 -18.18 5.65 -27.62
CA GLY A 173 -17.06 5.39 -28.52
C GLY A 173 -16.06 4.38 -27.96
N THR A 174 -16.56 3.20 -27.59
CA THR A 174 -15.71 2.07 -27.16
C THR A 174 -14.65 1.75 -28.20
N ASN A 175 -13.39 1.89 -27.81
CA ASN A 175 -12.25 1.59 -28.65
C ASN A 175 -11.45 0.44 -28.05
N PHE A 176 -11.94 -0.80 -28.29
CA PHE A 176 -11.29 -2.00 -27.76
C PHE A 176 -9.89 -2.23 -28.34
N GLU A 177 -9.64 -1.80 -29.57
CA GLU A 177 -8.34 -1.94 -30.21
C GLU A 177 -7.29 -1.11 -29.48
N LEU A 178 -7.59 0.17 -29.24
CA LEU A 178 -6.70 1.06 -28.53
C LEU A 178 -6.49 0.61 -27.09
N SER A 179 -7.56 0.22 -26.37
CA SER A 179 -7.45 -0.24 -24.97
C SER A 179 -6.62 -1.51 -24.86
N THR A 180 -6.77 -2.44 -25.81
CA THR A 180 -5.95 -3.67 -25.85
C THR A 180 -4.48 -3.35 -26.11
N ALA A 181 -4.20 -2.46 -27.06
CA ALA A 181 -2.83 -2.02 -27.35
C ALA A 181 -2.17 -1.35 -26.13
N MET A 182 -2.89 -0.47 -25.43
CA MET A 182 -2.39 0.18 -24.21
C MET A 182 -2.13 -0.81 -23.07
N ASN A 183 -3.03 -1.79 -22.87
CA ASN A 183 -2.80 -2.86 -21.88
C ASN A 183 -1.59 -3.72 -22.23
N LEU A 184 -1.38 -4.03 -23.51
CA LEU A 184 -0.21 -4.79 -23.96
C LEU A 184 1.08 -4.03 -23.63
N VAL A 185 1.13 -2.73 -23.91
CA VAL A 185 2.28 -1.89 -23.60
C VAL A 185 2.56 -1.87 -22.09
N LEU A 186 1.52 -1.65 -21.26
CA LEU A 186 1.65 -1.63 -19.80
C LEU A 186 2.20 -2.95 -19.26
N ASN A 187 1.62 -4.07 -19.67
CA ASN A 187 2.05 -5.38 -19.21
C ASN A 187 3.48 -5.71 -19.69
N THR A 188 3.83 -5.31 -20.90
CA THR A 188 5.20 -5.48 -21.43
C THR A 188 6.21 -4.63 -20.62
N MET A 189 5.87 -3.38 -20.31
CA MET A 189 6.72 -2.53 -19.46
C MET A 189 6.86 -3.12 -18.06
N GLY A 190 5.77 -3.60 -17.46
CA GLY A 190 5.80 -4.28 -16.16
C GLY A 190 6.71 -5.51 -16.18
N LEU A 191 6.63 -6.34 -17.21
CA LEU A 191 7.49 -7.51 -17.38
C LEU A 191 8.96 -7.12 -17.47
N ILE A 192 9.31 -6.11 -18.28
CA ILE A 192 10.70 -5.62 -18.41
C ILE A 192 11.24 -5.16 -17.08
N VAL A 193 10.45 -4.42 -16.30
CA VAL A 193 10.87 -3.92 -14.99
C VAL A 193 11.06 -5.06 -13.98
N VAL A 194 10.16 -6.04 -13.96
CA VAL A 194 10.29 -7.23 -13.08
C VAL A 194 11.56 -8.02 -13.42
N LEU A 195 11.78 -8.32 -14.69
CA LEU A 195 12.98 -9.05 -15.13
C LEU A 195 14.27 -8.25 -14.82
N GLY A 196 14.24 -6.94 -15.04
CA GLY A 196 15.36 -6.06 -14.71
C GLY A 196 15.65 -6.00 -13.21
N ALA A 197 14.60 -5.87 -12.40
CA ALA A 197 14.72 -5.86 -10.94
C ALA A 197 15.23 -7.21 -10.40
N ASN A 198 14.69 -8.33 -10.91
CA ASN A 198 15.18 -9.66 -10.53
C ASN A 198 16.67 -9.83 -10.82
N LYS A 199 17.10 -9.48 -12.04
CA LYS A 199 18.52 -9.55 -12.42
C LYS A 199 19.42 -8.61 -11.60
N PHE A 200 18.87 -7.48 -11.14
CA PHE A 200 19.60 -6.58 -10.23
C PHE A 200 19.76 -7.21 -8.83
N VAL A 201 18.71 -7.85 -8.30
CA VAL A 201 18.74 -8.52 -7.00
C VAL A 201 19.72 -9.71 -7.01
N GLU A 202 19.73 -10.50 -8.08
CA GLU A 202 20.70 -11.60 -8.26
C GLU A 202 22.17 -11.12 -8.20
N LYS A 203 22.45 -9.94 -8.76
CA LYS A 203 23.81 -9.35 -8.69
C LYS A 203 24.24 -8.93 -7.27
N LEU A 204 23.31 -8.79 -6.35
CA LEU A 204 23.56 -8.49 -4.94
C LEU A 204 23.78 -9.77 -4.09
N ASP A 205 23.93 -10.92 -4.72
CA ASP A 205 24.08 -12.23 -4.07
C ASP A 205 22.89 -12.59 -3.16
N VAL A 206 21.72 -12.04 -3.49
CA VAL A 206 20.44 -12.29 -2.80
C VAL A 206 19.56 -13.12 -3.73
N GLN A 207 18.88 -14.12 -3.17
CA GLN A 207 17.96 -14.97 -3.93
C GLN A 207 16.85 -14.15 -4.58
N GLY A 208 16.76 -14.15 -5.91
CA GLY A 208 15.68 -13.54 -6.68
C GLY A 208 14.39 -14.39 -6.66
N ILE A 209 13.42 -14.00 -7.50
CA ILE A 209 12.14 -14.75 -7.64
C ILE A 209 12.29 -15.92 -8.61
N PHE A 210 13.17 -15.81 -9.60
CA PHE A 210 13.44 -16.81 -10.64
C PHE A 210 14.89 -17.28 -10.58
#